data_1763e0472aa3ee9f5563c6e15fcab176
#
_entry.id   1763e0472aa3ee9f5563c6e15fcab176
#
_cell.length_a   1.000
_cell.length_b   1.000
_cell.length_c   1.000
_cell.angle_alpha   90.00
_cell.angle_beta   90.00
_cell.angle_gamma   90.00
#
_symmetry.space_group_name_H-M   'P 1'
#
loop_
_entity.id
_entity.type
_entity.pdbx_description
1 polymer ?
#
loop_
_entity_poly.entity_id
_entity_poly.type
_entity_poly.pdbx_seq_one_letter_code
_entity_poly.pdbx_strand_id
1 'polypeptide(L)'
;MLRLIFSTFLINFLIGFQFLSAQENEQPFVVTYIEVLPGYEDDVSTLLSQISYFAREHAGNLRYQALQRIGRPNHFAIIETWADLDSMNDFKSQGDYESYRSTLGYIIYSPYDERPSTAVFDTQNTGYEGEIYAVTHIDIIPTALEEGRVIINDLVQQTRLENGSLEVAIMEQNNRRNHFTLVETWLDEPARILHQGTEHVSIFREALLPRSGSLYDERLYRLIN
;
A
#
# COMPACT_ATOMS: atom_id res chain seq x y z
N MET A 1 -3.80 -36.20 -76.94
CA MET A 1 -4.34 -36.22 -75.55
C MET A 1 -3.35 -35.57 -74.64
N LEU A 2 -3.59 -34.31 -74.34
CA LEU A 2 -2.69 -33.49 -73.47
C LEU A 2 -3.29 -33.40 -72.07
N ARG A 3 -2.59 -33.95 -71.05
CA ARG A 3 -3.00 -33.90 -69.64
C ARG A 3 -2.34 -32.66 -69.02
N LEU A 4 -3.18 -31.63 -68.67
CA LEU A 4 -2.80 -30.53 -67.83
C LEU A 4 -2.75 -31.02 -66.38
N ILE A 5 -1.57 -30.82 -65.71
CA ILE A 5 -1.40 -31.00 -64.27
C ILE A 5 -1.52 -29.62 -63.65
N PHE A 6 -2.61 -29.38 -62.91
CA PHE A 6 -2.74 -28.20 -62.04
C PHE A 6 -2.03 -28.46 -60.73
N SER A 7 -0.96 -27.72 -60.47
CA SER A 7 -0.27 -27.70 -59.19
C SER A 7 -0.86 -26.61 -58.33
N THR A 8 -1.57 -27.00 -57.28
CA THR A 8 -2.14 -26.07 -56.30
C THR A 8 -1.08 -25.72 -55.25
N PHE A 9 -0.59 -24.50 -55.28
CA PHE A 9 0.28 -23.97 -54.22
C PHE A 9 -0.60 -23.53 -53.04
N LEU A 10 -0.51 -24.27 -51.95
CA LEU A 10 -1.12 -23.88 -50.65
C LEU A 10 -0.15 -22.92 -49.95
N ILE A 11 -0.48 -21.63 -49.94
CA ILE A 11 0.22 -20.63 -49.12
C ILE A 11 -0.35 -20.70 -47.73
N ASN A 12 0.40 -21.30 -46.80
CA ASN A 12 0.12 -21.25 -45.38
C ASN A 12 0.49 -19.85 -44.83
N PHE A 13 -0.52 -19.02 -44.61
CA PHE A 13 -0.36 -17.75 -43.90
C PHE A 13 -0.35 -18.05 -42.40
N LEU A 14 0.84 -18.20 -41.82
CA LEU A 14 1.04 -18.23 -40.36
C LEU A 14 0.83 -16.82 -39.82
N ILE A 15 -0.39 -16.53 -39.37
CA ILE A 15 -0.67 -15.36 -38.57
C ILE A 15 -0.07 -15.61 -37.16
N GLY A 16 1.13 -15.09 -36.96
CA GLY A 16 1.73 -15.03 -35.63
C GLY A 16 0.92 -14.08 -34.76
N PHE A 17 0.05 -14.62 -33.90
CA PHE A 17 -0.48 -13.87 -32.79
C PHE A 17 0.68 -13.56 -31.84
N GLN A 18 1.23 -12.35 -31.96
CA GLN A 18 2.03 -11.78 -30.87
C GLN A 18 1.03 -11.47 -29.75
N PHE A 19 1.02 -12.32 -28.74
CA PHE A 19 0.51 -11.92 -27.44
C PHE A 19 1.43 -10.81 -26.92
N LEU A 20 1.06 -9.55 -27.16
CA LEU A 20 1.51 -8.49 -26.29
C LEU A 20 0.91 -8.86 -24.91
N SER A 21 1.73 -9.41 -24.03
CA SER A 21 1.44 -9.34 -22.60
C SER A 21 1.41 -7.83 -22.29
N ALA A 22 0.23 -7.27 -22.19
CA ALA A 22 0.06 -6.04 -21.45
C ALA A 22 0.59 -6.37 -20.05
N GLN A 23 1.77 -5.90 -19.73
CA GLN A 23 2.23 -5.79 -18.37
C GLN A 23 1.23 -4.80 -17.78
N GLU A 24 0.21 -5.31 -17.05
CA GLU A 24 -0.66 -4.45 -16.27
C GLU A 24 0.29 -3.57 -15.47
N ASN A 25 0.21 -2.26 -15.71
CA ASN A 25 0.98 -1.28 -14.95
C ASN A 25 0.39 -1.29 -13.54
N GLU A 26 0.84 -2.24 -12.72
CA GLU A 26 0.48 -2.30 -11.32
C GLU A 26 0.95 -1.00 -10.67
N GLN A 27 -0.01 -0.25 -10.14
CA GLN A 27 0.29 0.99 -9.42
C GLN A 27 1.12 0.66 -8.18
N PRO A 28 2.35 1.18 -8.05
CA PRO A 28 3.14 0.97 -6.85
C PRO A 28 2.43 1.58 -5.64
N PHE A 29 2.28 0.77 -4.62
CA PHE A 29 1.83 1.18 -3.31
C PHE A 29 2.95 0.92 -2.30
N VAL A 30 3.33 1.93 -1.54
CA VAL A 30 4.41 1.79 -0.57
C VAL A 30 3.99 2.36 0.77
N VAL A 31 4.20 1.58 1.83
CA VAL A 31 4.14 2.07 3.20
C VAL A 31 5.56 2.08 3.76
N THR A 32 5.99 3.24 4.22
CA THR A 32 7.29 3.42 4.83
C THR A 32 7.15 3.73 6.31
N TYR A 33 7.89 3.03 7.16
CA TYR A 33 7.96 3.32 8.59
C TYR A 33 9.29 3.99 8.92
N ILE A 34 9.20 5.03 9.74
CA ILE A 34 10.32 5.85 10.15
C ILE A 34 10.28 6.00 11.68
N GLU A 35 11.39 5.71 12.33
CA GLU A 35 11.59 5.99 13.75
C GLU A 35 12.81 6.89 13.88
N VAL A 36 12.65 8.00 14.59
CA VAL A 36 13.73 9.00 14.76
C VAL A 36 14.16 9.10 16.21
N LEU A 37 15.35 9.67 16.41
CA LEU A 37 15.85 9.97 17.74
C LEU A 37 14.88 10.89 18.47
N PRO A 38 14.59 10.65 19.76
CA PRO A 38 13.76 11.53 20.56
C PRO A 38 14.30 12.96 20.57
N GLY A 39 13.40 13.94 20.44
CA GLY A 39 13.72 15.37 20.36
C GLY A 39 13.82 15.92 18.95
N TYR A 40 13.66 15.07 17.90
CA TYR A 40 13.64 15.50 16.50
C TYR A 40 12.24 15.41 15.86
N GLU A 41 11.19 15.23 16.66
CA GLU A 41 9.83 15.00 16.18
C GLU A 41 9.31 16.16 15.31
N ASP A 42 9.51 17.41 15.76
CA ASP A 42 9.07 18.60 15.03
C ASP A 42 9.90 18.85 13.77
N ASP A 43 11.21 18.63 13.84
CA ASP A 43 12.11 18.75 12.68
C ASP A 43 11.71 17.75 11.59
N VAL A 44 11.42 16.51 11.99
CA VAL A 44 10.99 15.47 11.06
C VAL A 44 9.58 15.73 10.53
N SER A 45 8.65 16.19 11.34
CA SER A 45 7.32 16.59 10.87
C SER A 45 7.42 17.67 9.79
N THR A 46 8.29 18.66 9.98
CA THR A 46 8.54 19.71 8.99
C THR A 46 9.17 19.13 7.72
N LEU A 47 10.17 18.27 7.86
CA LEU A 47 10.84 17.62 6.74
C LEU A 47 9.87 16.74 5.93
N LEU A 48 9.01 15.98 6.61
CA LEU A 48 7.98 15.14 5.99
C LEU A 48 6.89 15.95 5.31
N SER A 49 6.48 17.09 5.87
CA SER A 49 5.55 18.02 5.22
C SER A 49 6.13 18.57 3.92
N GLN A 50 7.41 18.98 3.92
CA GLN A 50 8.09 19.49 2.74
C GLN A 50 8.19 18.42 1.63
N ILE A 51 8.68 17.22 1.93
CA ILE A 51 8.79 16.18 0.91
C ILE A 51 7.42 15.73 0.40
N SER A 52 6.39 15.73 1.24
CA SER A 52 5.02 15.45 0.83
C SER A 52 4.48 16.48 -0.16
N TYR A 53 4.83 17.76 0.04
CA TYR A 53 4.49 18.80 -0.93
C TYR A 53 5.15 18.55 -2.28
N PHE A 54 6.46 18.31 -2.34
CA PHE A 54 7.17 18.02 -3.59
C PHE A 54 6.66 16.76 -4.28
N ALA A 55 6.35 15.72 -3.51
CA ALA A 55 5.79 14.49 -4.08
C ALA A 55 4.44 14.72 -4.75
N ARG A 56 3.55 15.52 -4.14
CA ARG A 56 2.22 15.82 -4.70
C ARG A 56 2.26 16.70 -5.94
N GLU A 57 3.31 17.49 -6.13
CA GLU A 57 3.53 18.27 -7.36
C GLU A 57 4.02 17.40 -8.54
N HIS A 58 4.48 16.19 -8.28
CA HIS A 58 4.95 15.27 -9.32
C HIS A 58 3.76 14.66 -10.08
N ALA A 59 3.77 14.75 -11.42
CA ALA A 59 2.65 14.37 -12.28
C ALA A 59 2.20 12.89 -12.13
N GLY A 60 3.13 12.00 -11.77
CA GLY A 60 2.84 10.58 -11.54
C GLY A 60 2.46 10.23 -10.11
N ASN A 61 2.41 11.20 -9.19
CA ASN A 61 1.99 10.95 -7.82
C ASN A 61 0.46 10.88 -7.73
N LEU A 62 -0.06 9.82 -7.15
CA LEU A 62 -1.49 9.65 -6.89
C LEU A 62 -1.82 9.88 -5.42
N ARG A 63 -0.85 9.63 -4.53
CA ARG A 63 -0.97 9.82 -3.09
C ARG A 63 0.41 9.95 -2.46
N TYR A 64 0.58 10.91 -1.57
CA TYR A 64 1.72 10.99 -0.67
C TYR A 64 1.25 11.63 0.65
N GLN A 65 1.12 10.81 1.68
CA GLN A 65 0.62 11.21 2.99
C GLN A 65 1.63 10.85 4.06
N ALA A 66 2.16 11.84 4.74
CA ALA A 66 3.02 11.66 5.90
C ALA A 66 2.16 11.67 7.18
N LEU A 67 2.41 10.72 8.04
CA LEU A 67 1.63 10.43 9.23
C LEU A 67 2.52 10.39 10.46
N GLN A 68 2.05 10.95 11.59
CA GLN A 68 2.71 10.82 12.89
C GLN A 68 1.94 9.88 13.81
N ARG A 69 2.63 8.98 14.49
CA ARG A 69 2.01 7.95 15.32
C ARG A 69 1.44 8.54 16.61
N ILE A 70 0.19 8.21 16.90
CA ILE A 70 -0.49 8.58 18.14
C ILE A 70 0.16 7.83 19.31
N GLY A 71 0.55 8.57 20.34
CA GLY A 71 1.18 8.02 21.54
C GLY A 71 2.67 7.68 21.41
N ARG A 72 3.25 7.83 20.19
CA ARG A 72 4.70 7.68 19.95
C ARG A 72 5.15 8.72 18.91
N PRO A 73 5.34 9.97 19.29
CA PRO A 73 5.54 11.07 18.34
C PRO A 73 6.83 10.98 17.52
N ASN A 74 7.83 10.20 17.97
CA ASN A 74 9.05 9.91 17.22
C ASN A 74 8.91 8.80 16.17
N HIS A 75 7.69 8.24 15.98
CA HIS A 75 7.37 7.27 14.95
C HIS A 75 6.48 7.91 13.89
N PHE A 76 6.83 7.68 12.63
CA PHE A 76 6.11 8.20 11.46
C PHE A 76 5.83 7.08 10.48
N ALA A 77 4.88 7.32 9.60
CA ALA A 77 4.66 6.50 8.42
C ALA A 77 4.44 7.39 7.20
N ILE A 78 4.80 6.91 6.03
CA ILE A 78 4.43 7.50 4.75
C ILE A 78 3.59 6.48 4.00
N ILE A 79 2.46 6.93 3.44
CA ILE A 79 1.66 6.15 2.51
C ILE A 79 1.77 6.82 1.16
N GLU A 80 2.30 6.11 0.18
CA GLU A 80 2.47 6.63 -1.18
C GLU A 80 1.90 5.68 -2.22
N THR A 81 1.29 6.24 -3.26
CA THR A 81 0.82 5.54 -4.45
C THR A 81 1.24 6.33 -5.67
N TRP A 82 1.67 5.63 -6.70
CA TRP A 82 2.18 6.22 -7.94
C TRP A 82 1.45 5.63 -9.14
N ALA A 83 1.38 6.38 -10.23
CA ALA A 83 0.79 5.93 -11.48
C ALA A 83 1.50 4.67 -12.03
N ASP A 84 2.82 4.64 -11.89
CA ASP A 84 3.69 3.55 -12.30
C ASP A 84 5.04 3.61 -11.55
N LEU A 85 5.83 2.57 -11.73
CA LEU A 85 7.15 2.44 -11.10
C LEU A 85 8.16 3.47 -11.62
N ASP A 86 8.04 3.86 -12.89
CA ASP A 86 8.94 4.84 -13.51
C ASP A 86 8.72 6.22 -12.88
N SER A 87 7.48 6.63 -12.68
CA SER A 87 7.13 7.87 -11.98
C SER A 87 7.66 7.91 -10.55
N MET A 88 7.53 6.81 -9.82
CA MET A 88 8.08 6.69 -8.46
C MET A 88 9.60 6.81 -8.46
N ASN A 89 10.27 6.11 -9.37
CA ASN A 89 11.73 6.14 -9.49
C ASN A 89 12.25 7.51 -9.94
N ASP A 90 11.53 8.18 -10.86
CA ASP A 90 11.86 9.53 -11.28
C ASP A 90 11.82 10.50 -10.09
N PHE A 91 10.75 10.49 -9.31
CA PHE A 91 10.66 11.29 -8.08
C PHE A 91 11.80 10.99 -7.11
N LYS A 92 12.08 9.70 -6.85
CA LYS A 92 13.14 9.28 -5.92
C LYS A 92 14.56 9.64 -6.39
N SER A 93 14.74 9.94 -7.68
CA SER A 93 16.00 10.40 -8.26
C SER A 93 16.19 11.92 -8.21
N GLN A 94 15.18 12.69 -7.77
CA GLN A 94 15.27 14.14 -7.71
C GLN A 94 16.06 14.62 -6.49
N GLY A 95 16.73 15.77 -6.64
CA GLY A 95 17.60 16.33 -5.60
C GLY A 95 16.86 16.63 -4.28
N ASP A 96 15.57 16.96 -4.34
CA ASP A 96 14.74 17.18 -3.14
C ASP A 96 14.58 15.89 -2.34
N TYR A 97 14.35 14.76 -3.01
CA TYR A 97 14.25 13.45 -2.35
C TYR A 97 15.62 13.01 -1.79
N GLU A 98 16.70 13.19 -2.54
CA GLU A 98 18.06 12.89 -2.06
C GLU A 98 18.43 13.73 -0.83
N SER A 99 18.09 15.02 -0.83
CA SER A 99 18.28 15.92 0.31
C SER A 99 17.48 15.50 1.52
N TYR A 100 16.19 15.16 1.33
CA TYR A 100 15.34 14.59 2.36
C TYR A 100 15.95 13.33 2.98
N ARG A 101 16.34 12.36 2.17
CA ARG A 101 16.93 11.09 2.63
C ARG A 101 18.25 11.31 3.36
N SER A 102 19.08 12.24 2.88
CA SER A 102 20.34 12.61 3.52
C SER A 102 20.12 13.22 4.89
N THR A 103 19.19 14.19 5.00
CA THR A 103 18.87 14.86 6.26
C THR A 103 18.29 13.87 7.28
N LEU A 104 17.34 13.05 6.85
CA LEU A 104 16.74 12.01 7.71
C LEU A 104 17.79 11.02 8.22
N GLY A 105 18.77 10.66 7.40
CA GLY A 105 19.82 9.71 7.73
C GLY A 105 20.64 10.06 8.97
N TYR A 106 20.72 11.34 9.34
CA TYR A 106 21.44 11.78 10.56
C TYR A 106 20.64 11.63 11.85
N ILE A 107 19.32 11.54 11.75
CA ILE A 107 18.41 11.59 12.90
C ILE A 107 17.53 10.33 13.03
N ILE A 108 17.64 9.41 12.08
CA ILE A 108 16.90 8.14 12.14
C ILE A 108 17.46 7.24 13.23
N TYR A 109 16.56 6.62 14.02
CA TYR A 109 16.92 5.71 15.10
C TYR A 109 16.97 4.24 14.65
N SER A 110 16.02 3.84 13.80
CA SER A 110 15.94 2.50 13.22
C SER A 110 16.10 2.56 11.69
N PRO A 111 16.40 1.45 11.01
CA PRO A 111 16.45 1.43 9.56
C PRO A 111 15.16 1.96 8.93
N TYR A 112 15.30 2.69 7.83
CA TYR A 112 14.20 3.14 7.00
C TYR A 112 13.49 1.93 6.40
N ASP A 113 12.27 1.62 6.89
CA ASP A 113 11.54 0.40 6.54
C ASP A 113 10.51 0.70 5.46
N GLU A 114 10.94 0.58 4.22
CA GLU A 114 10.11 0.78 3.02
C GLU A 114 9.54 -0.56 2.56
N ARG A 115 8.22 -0.64 2.45
CA ARG A 115 7.47 -1.86 2.11
C ARG A 115 6.68 -1.68 0.83
N PRO A 116 7.31 -1.92 -0.33
CA PRO A 116 6.61 -1.93 -1.61
C PRO A 116 5.63 -3.09 -1.66
N SER A 117 4.42 -2.79 -2.11
CA SER A 117 3.28 -3.69 -2.09
C SER A 117 2.42 -3.52 -3.34
N THR A 118 1.59 -4.51 -3.61
CA THR A 118 0.57 -4.49 -4.66
C THR A 118 -0.81 -4.59 -4.02
N ALA A 119 -1.79 -3.86 -4.54
CA ALA A 119 -3.18 -3.97 -4.11
C ALA A 119 -3.72 -5.38 -4.37
N VAL A 120 -4.36 -6.00 -3.35
CA VAL A 120 -4.85 -7.38 -3.45
C VAL A 120 -6.28 -7.45 -3.91
N PHE A 121 -7.09 -6.44 -3.53
CA PHE A 121 -8.50 -6.33 -3.90
C PHE A 121 -8.73 -4.95 -4.50
N ASP A 122 -9.89 -4.75 -5.12
CA ASP A 122 -10.30 -3.44 -5.62
C ASP A 122 -10.26 -2.41 -4.48
N THR A 123 -9.07 -1.84 -4.30
CA THR A 123 -8.83 -0.80 -3.31
C THR A 123 -9.15 0.52 -3.99
N GLN A 124 -10.29 1.09 -3.64
CA GLN A 124 -10.51 2.49 -3.95
C GLN A 124 -9.50 3.30 -3.12
N ASN A 125 -8.34 3.54 -3.70
CA ASN A 125 -7.35 4.42 -3.12
C ASN A 125 -7.82 5.86 -3.34
N THR A 126 -8.66 6.32 -2.44
CA THR A 126 -9.33 7.61 -2.56
C THR A 126 -8.46 8.77 -2.08
N GLY A 127 -7.38 8.47 -1.33
CA GLY A 127 -6.52 9.48 -0.72
C GLY A 127 -7.29 10.45 0.20
N TYR A 128 -8.47 10.05 0.68
CA TYR A 128 -9.24 10.87 1.60
C TYR A 128 -8.43 11.19 2.85
N GLU A 129 -8.52 12.43 3.28
CA GLU A 129 -8.00 12.86 4.57
C GLU A 129 -9.05 12.60 5.64
N GLY A 130 -8.65 11.87 6.67
CA GLY A 130 -9.45 11.60 7.85
C GLY A 130 -8.71 12.06 9.10
N GLU A 131 -9.37 11.98 10.24
CA GLU A 131 -8.73 12.32 11.51
C GLU A 131 -7.79 11.20 12.00
N ILE A 132 -8.19 9.93 11.77
CA ILE A 132 -7.44 8.76 12.25
C ILE A 132 -7.09 7.84 11.08
N TYR A 133 -5.84 7.45 11.03
CA TYR A 133 -5.32 6.41 10.13
C TYR A 133 -4.91 5.20 10.97
N ALA A 134 -5.45 4.03 10.65
CA ALA A 134 -4.96 2.77 11.21
C ALA A 134 -4.14 2.06 10.14
N VAL A 135 -2.87 1.82 10.43
CA VAL A 135 -1.96 1.06 9.56
C VAL A 135 -1.62 -0.22 10.29
N THR A 136 -2.12 -1.33 9.77
CA THR A 136 -2.03 -2.63 10.42
C THR A 136 -1.18 -3.58 9.59
N HIS A 137 -0.19 -4.20 10.23
CA HIS A 137 0.56 -5.28 9.62
C HIS A 137 -0.04 -6.63 9.99
N ILE A 138 -0.34 -7.43 8.97
CA ILE A 138 -0.90 -8.78 9.11
C ILE A 138 0.08 -9.77 8.47
N ASP A 139 0.55 -10.72 9.24
CA ASP A 139 1.40 -11.82 8.80
C ASP A 139 0.61 -13.13 8.89
N ILE A 140 0.42 -13.79 7.77
CA ILE A 140 -0.28 -15.08 7.67
C ILE A 140 0.77 -16.20 7.57
N ILE A 141 0.59 -17.28 8.33
CA ILE A 141 1.43 -18.46 8.13
C ILE A 141 1.28 -18.97 6.69
N PRO A 142 2.38 -19.34 5.99
CA PRO A 142 2.33 -19.66 4.57
C PRO A 142 1.33 -20.75 4.19
N THR A 143 1.09 -21.72 5.09
CA THR A 143 0.15 -22.83 4.87
C THR A 143 -1.32 -22.42 4.94
N ALA A 144 -1.64 -21.24 5.47
CA ALA A 144 -2.99 -20.71 5.60
C ALA A 144 -3.23 -19.45 4.73
N LEU A 145 -2.35 -19.18 3.76
CA LEU A 145 -2.38 -17.94 2.98
C LEU A 145 -3.73 -17.70 2.30
N GLU A 146 -4.27 -18.69 1.60
CA GLU A 146 -5.54 -18.54 0.86
C GLU A 146 -6.74 -18.34 1.82
N GLU A 147 -6.76 -19.05 2.95
CA GLU A 147 -7.78 -18.85 3.98
C GLU A 147 -7.63 -17.44 4.60
N GLY A 148 -6.42 -17.01 4.86
CA GLY A 148 -6.13 -15.67 5.38
C GLY A 148 -6.61 -14.57 4.45
N ARG A 149 -6.43 -14.73 3.13
CA ARG A 149 -6.94 -13.79 2.12
C ARG A 149 -8.46 -13.66 2.16
N VAL A 150 -9.18 -14.77 2.30
CA VAL A 150 -10.64 -14.75 2.44
C VAL A 150 -11.07 -13.99 3.70
N ILE A 151 -10.44 -14.30 4.84
CA ILE A 151 -10.74 -13.66 6.13
C ILE A 151 -10.49 -12.14 6.07
N ILE A 152 -9.37 -11.73 5.47
CA ILE A 152 -9.04 -10.31 5.30
C ILE A 152 -10.04 -9.63 4.37
N ASN A 153 -10.41 -10.28 3.25
CA ASN A 153 -11.38 -9.71 2.31
C ASN A 153 -12.75 -9.50 2.98
N ASP A 154 -13.22 -10.46 3.78
CA ASP A 154 -14.49 -10.33 4.48
C ASP A 154 -14.50 -9.14 5.44
N LEU A 155 -13.40 -8.91 6.18
CA LEU A 155 -13.24 -7.72 7.01
C LEU A 155 -13.33 -6.45 6.16
N VAL A 156 -12.54 -6.37 5.08
CA VAL A 156 -12.48 -5.18 4.20
C VAL A 156 -13.87 -4.84 3.65
N GLN A 157 -14.62 -5.84 3.17
CA GLN A 157 -15.95 -5.61 2.60
C GLN A 157 -16.95 -5.08 3.65
N GLN A 158 -16.91 -5.58 4.88
CA GLN A 158 -17.79 -5.12 5.94
C GLN A 158 -17.38 -3.73 6.45
N THR A 159 -16.11 -3.50 6.67
CA THR A 159 -15.59 -2.22 7.17
C THR A 159 -15.88 -1.06 6.21
N ARG A 160 -15.87 -1.29 4.91
CA ARG A 160 -16.25 -0.28 3.89
C ARG A 160 -17.70 0.20 3.99
N LEU A 161 -18.57 -0.57 4.60
CA LEU A 161 -19.99 -0.21 4.77
C LEU A 161 -20.26 0.55 6.07
N GLU A 162 -19.24 0.71 6.92
CA GLU A 162 -19.41 1.39 8.19
C GLU A 162 -19.47 2.91 8.04
N ASN A 163 -20.29 3.53 8.90
CA ASN A 163 -20.33 4.98 8.97
C ASN A 163 -19.00 5.54 9.50
N GLY A 164 -18.42 6.48 8.75
CA GLY A 164 -17.14 7.11 9.09
C GLY A 164 -15.92 6.33 8.58
N SER A 165 -16.09 5.17 7.94
CA SER A 165 -15.06 4.53 7.15
C SER A 165 -14.89 5.30 5.84
N LEU A 166 -13.74 5.97 5.64
CA LEU A 166 -13.45 6.76 4.44
C LEU A 166 -12.67 5.95 3.41
N GLU A 167 -11.81 5.06 3.87
CA GLU A 167 -11.00 4.19 3.04
C GLU A 167 -10.65 2.91 3.80
N VAL A 168 -10.69 1.79 3.07
CA VAL A 168 -10.11 0.52 3.52
C VAL A 168 -9.34 -0.08 2.35
N ALA A 169 -8.01 -0.08 2.47
CA ALA A 169 -7.10 -0.61 1.47
C ALA A 169 -6.28 -1.76 2.06
N ILE A 170 -6.15 -2.85 1.31
CA ILE A 170 -5.32 -3.99 1.68
C ILE A 170 -4.30 -4.27 0.58
N MET A 171 -3.03 -4.36 0.95
CA MET A 171 -1.92 -4.58 0.06
C MET A 171 -1.10 -5.79 0.50
N GLU A 172 -0.65 -6.56 -0.47
CA GLU A 172 0.29 -7.65 -0.28
C GLU A 172 1.71 -7.16 -0.54
N GLN A 173 2.64 -7.45 0.36
CA GLN A 173 4.03 -7.05 0.22
C GLN A 173 4.72 -7.83 -0.91
N ASN A 174 5.37 -7.13 -1.85
CA ASN A 174 5.90 -7.72 -3.10
C ASN A 174 6.93 -8.83 -2.86
N ASN A 175 7.76 -8.71 -1.83
CA ASN A 175 8.81 -9.67 -1.50
C ASN A 175 8.39 -10.72 -0.45
N ARG A 176 7.16 -10.60 0.11
CA ARG A 176 6.61 -11.51 1.14
C ARG A 176 5.11 -11.65 0.99
N ARG A 177 4.68 -12.57 0.14
CA ARG A 177 3.27 -12.75 -0.24
C ARG A 177 2.31 -13.08 0.91
N ASN A 178 2.84 -13.51 2.05
CA ASN A 178 2.08 -13.78 3.27
C ASN A 178 2.04 -12.59 4.25
N HIS A 179 2.62 -11.45 3.88
CA HIS A 179 2.59 -10.21 4.66
C HIS A 179 1.68 -9.20 3.97
N PHE A 180 0.73 -8.69 4.73
CA PHE A 180 -0.24 -7.70 4.26
C PHE A 180 -0.12 -6.42 5.08
N THR A 181 -0.43 -5.31 4.44
CA THR A 181 -0.66 -4.03 5.13
C THR A 181 -2.10 -3.61 4.87
N LEU A 182 -2.87 -3.48 5.95
CA LEU A 182 -4.21 -2.91 5.93
C LEU A 182 -4.10 -1.44 6.31
N VAL A 183 -4.63 -0.56 5.46
CA VAL A 183 -4.74 0.88 5.73
C VAL A 183 -6.21 1.23 5.81
N GLU A 184 -6.61 1.80 6.93
CA GLU A 184 -7.94 2.29 7.18
C GLU A 184 -7.86 3.78 7.47
N THR A 185 -8.70 4.57 6.79
CA THR A 185 -8.84 6.00 7.05
C THR A 185 -10.24 6.25 7.63
N TRP A 186 -10.29 6.84 8.81
CA TRP A 186 -11.50 7.10 9.56
C TRP A 186 -11.80 8.59 9.65
N LEU A 187 -13.08 8.93 9.51
CA LEU A 187 -13.56 10.31 9.63
C LEU A 187 -13.14 10.93 10.97
N ASP A 188 -13.31 10.18 12.05
CA ASP A 188 -12.99 10.60 13.41
C ASP A 188 -12.67 9.41 14.33
N GLU A 189 -12.19 9.70 15.53
CA GLU A 189 -11.88 8.69 16.54
C GLU A 189 -13.11 7.91 17.02
N PRO A 190 -14.31 8.52 17.24
CA PRO A 190 -15.52 7.78 17.57
C PRO A 190 -15.90 6.72 16.55
N ALA A 191 -15.83 7.01 15.25
CA ALA A 191 -16.13 6.04 14.19
C ALA A 191 -15.18 4.84 14.28
N ARG A 192 -13.89 5.08 14.43
CA ARG A 192 -12.88 4.02 14.59
C ARG A 192 -13.13 3.19 15.88
N ILE A 193 -13.50 3.82 16.99
CA ILE A 193 -13.81 3.08 18.24
C ILE A 193 -15.03 2.18 18.05
N LEU A 194 -16.07 2.65 17.38
CA LEU A 194 -17.27 1.85 17.08
C LEU A 194 -16.90 0.63 16.23
N HIS A 195 -16.08 0.79 15.21
CA HIS A 195 -15.56 -0.30 14.38
C HIS A 195 -14.97 -1.44 15.22
N GLN A 196 -14.14 -1.12 16.22
CA GLN A 196 -13.50 -2.15 17.04
C GLN A 196 -14.49 -3.03 17.84
N GLY A 197 -15.70 -2.51 18.10
CA GLY A 197 -16.77 -3.22 18.80
C GLY A 197 -17.73 -4.00 17.89
N THR A 198 -17.52 -3.99 16.58
CA THR A 198 -18.40 -4.67 15.63
C THR A 198 -18.23 -6.20 15.65
N GLU A 199 -19.28 -6.89 15.25
CA GLU A 199 -19.28 -8.36 15.18
C GLU A 199 -18.26 -8.87 14.15
N HIS A 200 -18.15 -8.23 12.99
CA HIS A 200 -17.24 -8.67 11.94
C HIS A 200 -15.76 -8.50 12.33
N VAL A 201 -15.41 -7.50 13.15
CA VAL A 201 -14.06 -7.37 13.71
C VAL A 201 -13.77 -8.49 14.71
N SER A 202 -14.74 -8.87 15.54
CA SER A 202 -14.59 -10.00 16.45
C SER A 202 -14.38 -11.30 15.69
N ILE A 203 -15.22 -11.58 14.70
CA ILE A 203 -15.10 -12.75 13.80
C ILE A 203 -13.74 -12.77 13.10
N PHE A 204 -13.31 -11.63 12.57
CA PHE A 204 -12.01 -11.51 11.92
C PHE A 204 -10.86 -11.88 12.86
N ARG A 205 -10.84 -11.32 14.08
CA ARG A 205 -9.77 -11.59 15.06
C ARG A 205 -9.73 -13.05 15.48
N GLU A 206 -10.89 -13.67 15.72
CA GLU A 206 -10.99 -15.08 16.08
C GLU A 206 -10.51 -15.99 14.92
N ALA A 207 -10.90 -15.68 13.70
CA ALA A 207 -10.52 -16.44 12.51
C ALA A 207 -9.04 -16.26 12.15
N LEU A 208 -8.48 -15.05 12.34
CA LEU A 208 -7.09 -14.74 12.03
C LEU A 208 -6.12 -15.38 13.02
N LEU A 209 -6.43 -15.40 14.32
CA LEU A 209 -5.51 -15.79 15.39
C LEU A 209 -4.79 -17.13 15.15
N PRO A 210 -5.44 -18.25 14.78
CA PRO A 210 -4.74 -19.51 14.50
C PRO A 210 -3.93 -19.53 13.20
N ARG A 211 -4.03 -18.47 12.39
CA ARG A 211 -3.40 -18.33 11.06
C ARG A 211 -2.32 -17.25 11.03
N SER A 212 -2.16 -16.51 12.14
CA SER A 212 -1.16 -15.46 12.23
C SER A 212 0.24 -16.01 12.42
N GLY A 213 1.20 -15.49 11.65
CA GLY A 213 2.64 -15.74 11.81
C GLY A 213 3.30 -14.82 12.82
N SER A 214 2.64 -13.70 13.17
CA SER A 214 3.09 -12.74 14.17
C SER A 214 1.90 -12.12 14.92
N LEU A 215 2.21 -11.27 15.90
CA LEU A 215 1.17 -10.48 16.56
C LEU A 215 0.50 -9.51 15.58
N TYR A 216 -0.80 -9.29 15.76
CA TYR A 216 -1.55 -8.26 15.05
C TYR A 216 -1.04 -6.87 15.48
N ASP A 217 -0.34 -6.17 14.56
CA ASP A 217 0.32 -4.90 14.84
C ASP A 217 -0.45 -3.74 14.19
N GLU A 218 -1.47 -3.28 14.89
CA GLU A 218 -2.24 -2.09 14.52
C GLU A 218 -1.60 -0.85 15.11
N ARG A 219 -1.33 0.15 14.26
CA ARG A 219 -0.72 1.41 14.65
C ARG A 219 -1.61 2.56 14.19
N LEU A 220 -1.87 3.50 15.10
CA LEU A 220 -2.70 4.66 14.84
C LEU A 220 -1.88 5.90 14.58
N TYR A 221 -2.33 6.69 13.62
CA TYR A 221 -1.64 7.88 13.17
C TYR A 221 -2.61 9.04 12.92
N ARG A 222 -2.03 10.25 12.88
CA ARG A 222 -2.66 11.44 12.32
C ARG A 222 -1.84 11.98 11.16
N LEU A 223 -2.53 12.63 10.22
CA LEU A 223 -1.89 13.29 9.09
C LEU A 223 -1.01 14.44 9.59
N ILE A 224 0.18 14.59 8.99
CA ILE A 224 1.04 15.76 9.14
C ILE A 224 0.60 16.77 8.07
N ASN A 225 0.23 17.98 8.49
CA ASN A 225 -0.19 19.07 7.60
C ASN A 225 0.99 19.94 7.18
#